data_a394e13eba3ce3d807b7ca7ef4059f24
#
_entry.id   a394e13eba3ce3d807b7ca7ef4059f24
#
_cell.length_a   1.000
_cell.length_b   1.000
_cell.length_c   1.000
_cell.angle_alpha   90.00
_cell.angle_beta   90.00
_cell.angle_gamma   90.00
#
_symmetry.space_group_name_H-M   'P 1'
#
loop_
_entity.id
_entity.type
_entity.pdbx_description
1 polymer ?
#
loop_
_entity_poly.entity_id
_entity_poly.type
_entity_poly.pdbx_seq_one_letter_code
_entity_poly.pdbx_strand_id
1 'polypeptide(L)'
;MTAYEYLRTHQAQRLQKTRTRNEWQLTDHDSFKINELSSKWHWKSRDIGGMSALRFLMQVDGMGYTEAVKILCEQTPVYVSRAEPAPRKKPFSLPFPNDSFYRVRRYLNQRGIRDEVLDYCVQLGILYESAPYHNAVFVGMDEQGEAKYAFLRGIYDSRGKSFRMEQEGSNKQYSFCVPPLGKSHRVAVYEACIDALAHMTLEDGRTDKYRLSLGCLLYTSPSPRDGLLSR
;
A
#
# COMPACT_ATOMS: atom_id res chain seq x y z
N MET A 1 13.30 -16.21 -0.99
CA MET A 1 13.87 -17.33 -1.80
C MET A 1 12.77 -17.90 -2.67
N THR A 2 13.02 -18.07 -3.96
CA THR A 2 12.11 -18.73 -4.91
C THR A 2 12.26 -20.26 -4.83
N ALA A 3 11.28 -20.99 -5.37
CA ALA A 3 11.33 -22.46 -5.36
C ALA A 3 12.51 -23.02 -6.18
N TYR A 4 12.81 -22.40 -7.34
CA TYR A 4 13.95 -22.85 -8.16
C TYR A 4 15.30 -22.58 -7.49
N GLU A 5 15.49 -21.41 -6.88
CA GLU A 5 16.69 -21.09 -6.10
C GLU A 5 16.89 -22.08 -4.95
N TYR A 6 15.82 -22.37 -4.20
CA TYR A 6 15.86 -23.32 -3.11
C TYR A 6 16.30 -24.72 -3.59
N LEU A 7 15.61 -25.25 -4.60
CA LEU A 7 15.92 -26.55 -5.17
C LEU A 7 17.36 -26.61 -5.70
N ARG A 8 17.79 -25.59 -6.44
CA ARG A 8 19.14 -25.53 -7.00
C ARG A 8 20.23 -25.48 -5.92
N THR A 9 19.97 -24.78 -4.81
CA THR A 9 20.97 -24.59 -3.76
C THR A 9 21.01 -25.74 -2.76
N HIS A 10 19.86 -26.29 -2.38
CA HIS A 10 19.75 -27.23 -1.27
C HIS A 10 19.33 -28.64 -1.71
N GLN A 11 18.71 -28.81 -2.85
CA GLN A 11 18.21 -30.11 -3.33
C GLN A 11 18.49 -30.28 -4.85
N ALA A 12 19.68 -29.87 -5.31
CA ALA A 12 20.07 -29.92 -6.71
C ALA A 12 19.97 -31.33 -7.33
N GLN A 13 20.18 -32.36 -6.53
CA GLN A 13 20.07 -33.78 -6.95
C GLN A 13 18.64 -34.18 -7.34
N ARG A 14 17.62 -33.43 -6.89
CA ARG A 14 16.24 -33.67 -7.27
C ARG A 14 15.86 -33.00 -8.59
N LEU A 15 16.70 -32.11 -9.12
CA LEU A 15 16.42 -31.39 -10.36
C LEU A 15 17.00 -32.13 -11.57
N GLN A 16 16.16 -32.39 -12.55
CA GLN A 16 16.54 -32.91 -13.84
C GLN A 16 16.05 -31.97 -14.96
N LYS A 17 16.94 -31.62 -15.89
CA LYS A 17 16.58 -30.76 -17.01
C LYS A 17 15.69 -31.52 -18.00
N THR A 18 14.60 -30.85 -18.45
CA THR A 18 13.74 -31.40 -19.48
C THR A 18 14.28 -31.03 -20.88
N ARG A 19 13.63 -31.54 -21.93
CA ARG A 19 13.93 -31.12 -23.31
C ARG A 19 13.47 -29.70 -23.63
N THR A 20 12.58 -29.15 -22.81
CA THR A 20 12.04 -27.80 -22.99
C THR A 20 13.05 -26.77 -22.45
N ARG A 21 13.25 -25.67 -23.18
CA ARG A 21 14.14 -24.58 -22.76
C ARG A 21 13.66 -23.99 -21.44
N ASN A 22 14.61 -23.78 -20.51
CA ASN A 22 14.38 -23.19 -19.17
C ASN A 22 13.37 -23.95 -18.29
N GLU A 23 13.12 -25.24 -18.58
CA GLU A 23 12.22 -26.07 -17.79
C GLU A 23 13.00 -27.22 -17.12
N TRP A 24 12.68 -27.46 -15.87
CA TRP A 24 13.22 -28.54 -15.04
C TRP A 24 12.07 -29.37 -14.46
N GLN A 25 12.35 -30.59 -14.07
CA GLN A 25 11.45 -31.49 -13.37
C GLN A 25 12.12 -32.06 -12.13
N LEU A 26 11.34 -32.62 -11.22
CA LEU A 26 11.88 -33.41 -10.14
C LEU A 26 12.17 -34.83 -10.60
N THR A 27 13.24 -35.43 -10.10
CA THR A 27 13.62 -36.82 -10.41
C THR A 27 12.63 -37.83 -9.83
N ASP A 28 12.00 -37.48 -8.71
CA ASP A 28 11.00 -38.28 -7.99
C ASP A 28 9.55 -38.02 -8.43
N HIS A 29 9.33 -36.93 -9.21
CA HIS A 29 8.00 -36.53 -9.68
C HIS A 29 8.06 -35.96 -11.11
N ASP A 30 7.93 -36.80 -12.10
CA ASP A 30 8.01 -36.44 -13.54
C ASP A 30 6.93 -35.48 -14.01
N SER A 31 5.76 -35.49 -13.35
CA SER A 31 4.66 -34.58 -13.62
C SER A 31 4.81 -33.18 -12.98
N PHE A 32 5.83 -32.99 -12.11
CA PHE A 32 6.23 -31.70 -11.60
C PHE A 32 7.14 -30.97 -12.59
N LYS A 33 6.81 -29.74 -12.92
CA LYS A 33 7.60 -28.88 -13.80
C LYS A 33 7.87 -27.54 -13.15
N ILE A 34 9.08 -27.01 -13.32
CA ILE A 34 9.48 -25.69 -12.82
C ILE A 34 10.29 -24.95 -13.87
N ASN A 35 10.00 -23.67 -14.04
CA ASN A 35 10.73 -22.79 -14.96
C ASN A 35 11.86 -22.06 -14.22
N GLU A 36 13.09 -22.14 -14.72
CA GLU A 36 14.27 -21.56 -14.06
C GLU A 36 14.27 -20.03 -14.00
N LEU A 37 13.64 -19.34 -14.95
CA LEU A 37 13.64 -17.87 -15.00
C LEU A 37 12.55 -17.27 -14.10
N SER A 38 11.34 -17.84 -14.15
CA SER A 38 10.19 -17.33 -13.41
C SER A 38 9.97 -18.01 -12.06
N SER A 39 10.67 -19.10 -11.80
CA SER A 39 10.42 -20.01 -10.65
C SER A 39 8.99 -20.51 -10.54
N LYS A 40 8.17 -20.32 -11.57
CA LYS A 40 6.83 -20.89 -11.64
C LYS A 40 6.92 -22.40 -11.72
N TRP A 41 6.29 -23.08 -10.78
CA TRP A 41 6.17 -24.54 -10.80
C TRP A 41 4.71 -24.98 -10.81
N HIS A 42 4.48 -26.15 -11.36
CA HIS A 42 3.18 -26.80 -11.42
C HIS A 42 3.34 -28.30 -11.33
N TRP A 43 2.60 -28.92 -10.42
CA TRP A 43 2.54 -30.37 -10.28
C TRP A 43 1.23 -30.87 -10.88
N LYS A 44 1.27 -31.29 -12.14
CA LYS A 44 0.09 -31.62 -12.95
C LYS A 44 -0.79 -32.70 -12.33
N SER A 45 -0.22 -33.75 -11.76
CA SER A 45 -0.99 -34.87 -11.20
C SER A 45 -1.75 -34.50 -9.91
N ARG A 46 -1.37 -33.43 -9.23
CA ARG A 46 -2.04 -32.93 -8.03
C ARG A 46 -2.76 -31.59 -8.22
N ASP A 47 -2.65 -31.02 -9.39
CA ASP A 47 -3.18 -29.70 -9.75
C ASP A 47 -2.81 -28.58 -8.77
N ILE A 48 -1.55 -28.59 -8.31
CA ILE A 48 -1.01 -27.58 -7.41
C ILE A 48 0.17 -26.85 -8.05
N GLY A 49 0.39 -25.60 -7.67
CA GLY A 49 1.47 -24.80 -8.25
C GLY A 49 1.82 -23.57 -7.42
N GLY A 50 2.95 -22.95 -7.75
CA GLY A 50 3.43 -21.77 -7.04
C GLY A 50 4.73 -21.22 -7.59
N MET A 51 5.38 -20.33 -6.82
CA MET A 51 6.69 -19.75 -7.15
C MET A 51 7.65 -19.73 -5.97
N SER A 52 7.13 -19.66 -4.73
CA SER A 52 7.95 -19.53 -3.52
C SER A 52 8.45 -20.88 -3.00
N ALA A 53 9.64 -20.89 -2.39
CA ALA A 53 10.20 -22.04 -1.70
C ALA A 53 9.30 -22.52 -0.55
N LEU A 54 8.69 -21.57 0.18
CA LEU A 54 7.78 -21.90 1.28
C LEU A 54 6.60 -22.75 0.79
N ARG A 55 5.95 -22.32 -0.30
CA ARG A 55 4.81 -23.05 -0.87
C ARG A 55 5.24 -24.41 -1.42
N PHE A 56 6.44 -24.51 -1.99
CA PHE A 56 7.01 -25.76 -2.43
C PHE A 56 7.18 -26.75 -1.26
N LEU A 57 7.85 -26.34 -0.18
CA LEU A 57 8.07 -27.16 1.00
C LEU A 57 6.76 -27.65 1.63
N MET A 58 5.76 -26.77 1.69
CA MET A 58 4.46 -27.13 2.27
C MET A 58 3.64 -28.07 1.38
N GLN A 59 3.59 -27.85 0.08
CA GLN A 59 2.67 -28.55 -0.83
C GLN A 59 3.32 -29.75 -1.52
N VAL A 60 4.63 -29.72 -1.78
CA VAL A 60 5.34 -30.80 -2.45
C VAL A 60 6.02 -31.72 -1.44
N ASP A 61 6.74 -31.13 -0.48
CA ASP A 61 7.44 -31.91 0.56
C ASP A 61 6.56 -32.20 1.78
N GLY A 62 5.33 -31.66 1.83
CA GLY A 62 4.36 -31.97 2.89
C GLY A 62 4.68 -31.39 4.27
N MET A 63 5.56 -30.40 4.35
CA MET A 63 6.01 -29.82 5.62
C MET A 63 4.97 -28.87 6.23
N GLY A 64 4.93 -28.84 7.57
CA GLY A 64 4.18 -27.82 8.29
C GLY A 64 4.73 -26.40 8.06
N TYR A 65 3.87 -25.38 8.15
CA TYR A 65 4.27 -23.99 7.94
C TYR A 65 5.49 -23.57 8.78
N THR A 66 5.44 -23.83 10.09
CA THR A 66 6.50 -23.44 11.03
C THR A 66 7.85 -24.13 10.72
N GLU A 67 7.79 -25.40 10.35
CA GLU A 67 8.97 -26.18 9.97
C GLU A 67 9.57 -25.66 8.66
N ALA A 68 8.76 -25.43 7.63
CA ALA A 68 9.21 -24.89 6.35
C ALA A 68 9.84 -23.49 6.51
N VAL A 69 9.25 -22.62 7.35
CA VAL A 69 9.84 -21.32 7.67
C VAL A 69 11.18 -21.46 8.37
N LYS A 70 11.29 -22.36 9.37
CA LYS A 70 12.54 -22.61 10.11
C LYS A 70 13.65 -23.04 9.17
N ILE A 71 13.39 -24.01 8.30
CA ILE A 71 14.35 -24.49 7.29
C ILE A 71 14.81 -23.35 6.37
N LEU A 72 13.89 -22.54 5.87
CA LEU A 72 14.24 -21.43 5.00
C LEU A 72 15.03 -20.33 5.71
N CYS A 73 14.77 -20.08 6.99
CA CYS A 73 15.54 -19.13 7.79
C CYS A 73 16.95 -19.64 8.10
N GLU A 74 17.10 -20.93 8.41
CA GLU A 74 18.39 -21.54 8.71
C GLU A 74 19.28 -21.71 7.47
N GLN A 75 18.67 -22.00 6.31
CA GLN A 75 19.37 -22.23 5.05
C GLN A 75 19.54 -20.97 4.20
N THR A 76 18.85 -19.90 4.53
CA THR A 76 19.15 -18.61 3.92
C THR A 76 20.41 -18.11 4.61
N PRO A 77 21.58 -18.01 3.91
CA PRO A 77 22.70 -17.28 4.48
C PRO A 77 22.11 -15.93 4.88
N VAL A 78 22.48 -15.46 6.08
CA VAL A 78 22.12 -14.10 6.50
C VAL A 78 22.67 -13.20 5.39
N TYR A 79 21.86 -13.00 4.36
CA TYR A 79 22.05 -11.91 3.46
C TYR A 79 21.90 -10.71 4.39
N VAL A 80 23.01 -10.23 4.91
CA VAL A 80 23.09 -8.82 5.25
C VAL A 80 22.68 -8.17 3.94
N SER A 81 21.38 -7.88 3.85
CA SER A 81 20.84 -7.12 2.74
C SER A 81 21.78 -5.93 2.69
N ARG A 82 22.70 -5.97 1.71
CA ARG A 82 23.42 -4.76 1.35
C ARG A 82 22.26 -3.89 0.94
N ALA A 83 21.82 -3.06 1.90
CA ALA A 83 20.67 -2.22 1.74
C ALA A 83 20.83 -1.61 0.36
N GLU A 84 20.02 -2.04 -0.59
CA GLU A 84 19.97 -1.33 -1.85
C GLU A 84 19.83 0.11 -1.43
N PRO A 85 20.72 1.02 -1.90
CA PRO A 85 20.68 2.40 -1.45
C PRO A 85 19.22 2.82 -1.61
N ALA A 86 18.56 3.10 -0.48
CA ALA A 86 17.12 3.36 -0.43
C ALA A 86 16.82 4.29 -1.59
N PRO A 87 15.89 3.97 -2.49
CA PRO A 87 15.67 4.74 -3.71
C PRO A 87 15.66 6.20 -3.29
N ARG A 88 16.53 7.01 -3.86
CA ARG A 88 16.73 8.41 -3.44
C ARG A 88 15.34 9.03 -3.41
N LYS A 89 14.84 9.31 -2.20
CA LYS A 89 13.52 9.92 -2.04
C LYS A 89 13.56 11.18 -2.87
N LYS A 90 12.72 11.26 -3.88
CA LYS A 90 12.59 12.50 -4.64
C LYS A 90 12.17 13.60 -3.67
N PRO A 91 12.64 14.83 -3.85
CA PRO A 91 12.21 15.92 -2.99
C PRO A 91 10.69 16.06 -3.08
N PHE A 92 10.06 16.28 -1.93
CA PHE A 92 8.62 16.52 -1.87
C PHE A 92 8.29 17.83 -2.58
N SER A 93 7.28 17.80 -3.42
CA SER A 93 6.70 19.01 -4.02
C SER A 93 5.19 18.82 -4.14
N LEU A 94 4.44 19.88 -3.83
CA LEU A 94 3.00 19.88 -4.01
C LEU A 94 2.62 19.86 -5.49
N PRO A 95 1.52 19.16 -5.87
CA PRO A 95 0.92 19.31 -7.18
C PRO A 95 0.53 20.76 -7.47
N PHE A 96 0.67 21.20 -8.72
CA PHE A 96 0.28 22.54 -9.10
C PHE A 96 -1.20 22.80 -8.80
N PRO A 97 -1.53 23.93 -8.15
CA PRO A 97 -2.92 24.28 -7.88
C PRO A 97 -3.62 24.69 -9.18
N ASN A 98 -4.91 24.40 -9.25
CA ASN A 98 -5.81 24.92 -10.28
C ASN A 98 -6.35 26.29 -9.85
N ASP A 99 -6.68 27.16 -10.82
CA ASP A 99 -7.22 28.49 -10.55
C ASP A 99 -8.61 28.45 -9.90
N SER A 100 -9.31 27.33 -9.99
CA SER A 100 -10.65 27.12 -9.47
C SER A 100 -10.72 25.87 -8.60
N PHE A 101 -11.48 25.96 -7.50
CA PHE A 101 -11.81 24.84 -6.62
C PHE A 101 -13.20 24.23 -6.91
N TYR A 102 -13.84 24.64 -8.02
CA TYR A 102 -15.24 24.35 -8.28
C TYR A 102 -15.54 22.84 -8.43
N ARG A 103 -14.73 22.10 -9.16
CA ARG A 103 -14.98 20.68 -9.46
C ARG A 103 -14.81 19.81 -8.21
N VAL A 104 -13.77 20.07 -7.44
CA VAL A 104 -13.51 19.37 -6.17
C VAL A 104 -14.59 19.72 -5.15
N ARG A 105 -15.00 20.98 -5.03
CA ARG A 105 -16.13 21.42 -4.19
C ARG A 105 -17.38 20.62 -4.51
N ARG A 106 -17.79 20.62 -5.77
CA ARG A 106 -18.97 19.88 -6.23
C ARG A 106 -18.88 18.38 -5.88
N TYR A 107 -17.73 17.77 -6.10
CA TYR A 107 -17.49 16.35 -5.77
C TYR A 107 -17.64 16.09 -4.27
N LEU A 108 -17.06 16.93 -3.43
CA LEU A 108 -17.11 16.76 -1.97
C LEU A 108 -18.52 17.07 -1.43
N ASN A 109 -19.22 18.06 -1.98
CA ASN A 109 -20.62 18.33 -1.63
C ASN A 109 -21.54 17.17 -1.98
N GLN A 110 -21.35 16.50 -3.12
CA GLN A 110 -22.07 15.27 -3.47
C GLN A 110 -21.83 14.12 -2.48
N ARG A 111 -20.73 14.17 -1.72
CA ARG A 111 -20.44 13.25 -0.62
C ARG A 111 -20.94 13.74 0.73
N GLY A 112 -21.74 14.79 0.76
CA GLY A 112 -22.34 15.32 1.96
C GLY A 112 -21.45 16.27 2.77
N ILE A 113 -20.29 16.70 2.25
CA ILE A 113 -19.44 17.67 2.96
C ILE A 113 -20.02 19.07 2.71
N ARG A 114 -20.23 19.85 3.78
CA ARG A 114 -20.79 21.21 3.69
C ARG A 114 -19.74 22.23 3.27
N ASP A 115 -20.20 23.31 2.64
CA ASP A 115 -19.34 24.38 2.13
C ASP A 115 -18.52 25.05 3.22
N GLU A 116 -19.07 25.27 4.42
CA GLU A 116 -18.35 25.91 5.54
C GLU A 116 -17.10 25.08 5.94
N VAL A 117 -17.19 23.74 5.88
CA VAL A 117 -16.06 22.85 6.18
C VAL A 117 -15.02 22.93 5.06
N LEU A 118 -15.48 22.99 3.81
CA LEU A 118 -14.58 23.13 2.65
C LEU A 118 -13.85 24.46 2.67
N ASP A 119 -14.59 25.55 2.92
CA ASP A 119 -14.04 26.91 2.97
C ASP A 119 -12.99 27.02 4.11
N TYR A 120 -13.26 26.43 5.26
CA TYR A 120 -12.29 26.37 6.36
C TYR A 120 -10.99 25.69 5.93
N CYS A 121 -11.07 24.52 5.29
CA CYS A 121 -9.88 23.79 4.84
C CYS A 121 -9.13 24.51 3.70
N VAL A 122 -9.84 25.16 2.80
CA VAL A 122 -9.25 25.95 1.71
C VAL A 122 -8.53 27.18 2.25
N GLN A 123 -9.14 27.91 3.21
CA GLN A 123 -8.53 29.07 3.86
C GLN A 123 -7.24 28.70 4.63
N LEU A 124 -7.19 27.50 5.22
CA LEU A 124 -6.00 26.99 5.86
C LEU A 124 -4.93 26.48 4.88
N GLY A 125 -5.22 26.42 3.58
CA GLY A 125 -4.31 25.89 2.57
C GLY A 125 -4.11 24.37 2.62
N ILE A 126 -4.95 23.66 3.37
CA ILE A 126 -4.84 22.19 3.53
C ILE A 126 -5.70 21.41 2.54
N LEU A 127 -6.50 22.08 1.72
CA LEU A 127 -7.33 21.48 0.68
C LEU A 127 -7.37 22.37 -0.54
N TYR A 128 -7.11 21.81 -1.73
CA TYR A 128 -7.23 22.52 -3.00
C TYR A 128 -7.47 21.55 -4.16
N GLU A 129 -7.76 22.10 -5.35
CA GLU A 129 -7.88 21.35 -6.60
C GLU A 129 -6.57 21.42 -7.39
N SER A 130 -6.06 20.29 -7.87
CA SER A 130 -4.82 20.26 -8.67
C SER A 130 -5.08 20.47 -10.17
N ALA A 131 -4.10 21.07 -10.86
CA ALA A 131 -4.01 21.09 -12.32
C ALA A 131 -3.02 20.01 -12.79
N PRO A 132 -3.19 19.44 -14.00
CA PRO A 132 -4.32 19.56 -14.92
C PRO A 132 -5.46 18.55 -14.65
N TYR A 133 -5.29 17.63 -13.68
CA TYR A 133 -6.19 16.46 -13.51
C TYR A 133 -7.36 16.71 -12.56
N HIS A 134 -7.48 17.90 -11.98
CA HIS A 134 -8.56 18.29 -11.07
C HIS A 134 -8.75 17.35 -9.86
N ASN A 135 -7.66 16.77 -9.33
CA ASN A 135 -7.75 15.96 -8.14
C ASN A 135 -7.97 16.82 -6.88
N ALA A 136 -8.71 16.31 -5.91
CA ALA A 136 -8.71 16.86 -4.57
C ALA A 136 -7.35 16.56 -3.91
N VAL A 137 -6.63 17.59 -3.46
CA VAL A 137 -5.33 17.49 -2.80
C VAL A 137 -5.52 17.84 -1.32
N PHE A 138 -5.22 16.87 -0.46
CA PHE A 138 -5.26 16.99 1.00
C PHE A 138 -3.84 17.12 1.49
N VAL A 139 -3.50 18.27 2.08
CA VAL A 139 -2.13 18.63 2.49
C VAL A 139 -1.94 18.41 3.98
N GLY A 140 -0.81 17.79 4.33
CA GLY A 140 -0.33 17.71 5.71
C GLY A 140 0.83 18.67 5.91
N MET A 141 0.77 19.47 6.98
CA MET A 141 1.72 20.52 7.30
C MET A 141 2.49 20.17 8.58
N ASP A 142 3.73 20.67 8.69
CA ASP A 142 4.49 20.63 9.93
C ASP A 142 4.09 21.77 10.88
N GLU A 143 4.80 21.85 12.02
CA GLU A 143 4.56 22.87 13.04
C GLU A 143 4.87 24.30 12.58
N GLN A 144 5.67 24.44 11.52
CA GLN A 144 6.03 25.71 10.90
C GLN A 144 5.04 26.13 9.80
N GLY A 145 4.05 25.27 9.49
CA GLY A 145 3.08 25.49 8.42
C GLY A 145 3.62 25.17 7.03
N GLU A 146 4.74 24.43 6.95
CA GLU A 146 5.26 23.97 5.67
C GLU A 146 4.63 22.63 5.27
N ALA A 147 4.26 22.51 4.01
CA ALA A 147 3.70 21.28 3.46
C ALA A 147 4.77 20.16 3.41
N LYS A 148 4.48 19.04 4.05
CA LYS A 148 5.35 17.86 4.10
C LYS A 148 4.68 16.60 3.56
N TYR A 149 3.38 16.64 3.36
CA TYR A 149 2.57 15.50 2.91
C TYR A 149 1.47 15.98 2.00
N ALA A 150 1.11 15.19 1.00
CA ALA A 150 -0.10 15.40 0.23
C ALA A 150 -0.70 14.06 -0.22
N PHE A 151 -2.02 13.97 -0.12
CA PHE A 151 -2.81 12.86 -0.64
C PHE A 151 -3.74 13.37 -1.74
N LEU A 152 -3.73 12.69 -2.89
CA LEU A 152 -4.52 13.03 -4.06
C LEU A 152 -5.69 12.07 -4.20
N ARG A 153 -6.88 12.63 -4.38
CA ARG A 153 -8.11 11.89 -4.68
C ARG A 153 -8.69 12.34 -6.00
N GLY A 154 -8.78 11.42 -6.95
CA GLY A 154 -9.49 11.66 -8.21
C GLY A 154 -10.98 11.86 -7.97
N ILE A 155 -11.55 12.84 -8.66
CA ILE A 155 -12.98 13.19 -8.59
C ILE A 155 -13.81 12.51 -9.67
N TYR A 156 -13.15 11.81 -10.60
CA TYR A 156 -13.79 11.05 -11.68
C TYR A 156 -13.61 9.56 -11.44
N ASP A 157 -14.70 8.82 -11.43
CA ASP A 157 -14.67 7.37 -11.36
C ASP A 157 -14.57 6.80 -12.78
N SER A 158 -13.34 6.52 -13.23
CA SER A 158 -13.15 5.78 -14.47
C SER A 158 -13.22 4.28 -14.19
N ARG A 159 -14.19 3.59 -14.81
CA ARG A 159 -14.39 2.13 -14.71
C ARG A 159 -14.57 1.62 -13.25
N GLY A 160 -15.25 2.39 -12.40
CA GLY A 160 -15.54 1.99 -11.01
C GLY A 160 -14.35 2.05 -10.06
N LYS A 161 -13.21 2.59 -10.49
CA LYS A 161 -12.03 2.82 -9.62
C LYS A 161 -11.66 4.29 -9.60
N SER A 162 -11.78 4.92 -8.44
CA SER A 162 -11.32 6.29 -8.25
C SER A 162 -9.81 6.32 -8.02
N PHE A 163 -9.14 7.28 -8.66
CA PHE A 163 -7.71 7.52 -8.44
C PHE A 163 -7.41 7.91 -6.99
N ARG A 164 -6.39 7.29 -6.42
CA ARG A 164 -5.87 7.58 -5.07
C ARG A 164 -4.37 7.47 -5.11
N MET A 165 -3.68 8.49 -4.66
CA MET A 165 -2.21 8.50 -4.66
C MET A 165 -1.70 9.37 -3.51
N GLU A 166 -0.69 8.89 -2.83
CA GLU A 166 0.15 9.71 -1.98
C GLU A 166 1.20 10.39 -2.84
N GLN A 167 1.40 11.69 -2.67
CA GLN A 167 2.40 12.45 -3.42
C GLN A 167 3.80 11.92 -3.16
N GLU A 168 4.59 11.74 -4.20
CA GLU A 168 5.97 11.27 -4.08
C GLU A 168 6.80 12.19 -3.19
N GLY A 169 7.60 11.62 -2.31
CA GLY A 169 8.39 12.37 -1.35
C GLY A 169 7.65 12.78 -0.08
N SER A 170 6.35 12.49 0.04
CA SER A 170 5.56 12.78 1.24
C SER A 170 6.16 12.15 2.51
N ASN A 171 6.11 12.91 3.61
CA ASN A 171 6.45 12.41 4.93
C ASN A 171 5.18 12.09 5.73
N LYS A 172 4.90 10.80 5.92
CA LYS A 172 3.68 10.30 6.61
C LYS A 172 3.55 10.76 8.06
N GLN A 173 4.61 11.23 8.67
CA GLN A 173 4.57 11.83 10.00
C GLN A 173 3.64 13.05 10.05
N TYR A 174 3.46 13.72 8.92
CA TYR A 174 2.65 14.94 8.76
C TYR A 174 1.39 14.68 7.95
N SER A 175 0.66 13.60 8.23
CA SER A 175 -0.60 13.26 7.54
C SER A 175 -1.60 14.42 7.59
N PHE A 176 -2.58 14.39 6.64
CA PHE A 176 -3.64 15.40 6.59
C PHE A 176 -4.33 15.56 7.95
N CYS A 177 -4.36 16.79 8.44
CA CYS A 177 -4.98 17.14 9.70
C CYS A 177 -5.75 18.46 9.57
N VAL A 178 -7.02 18.48 9.99
CA VAL A 178 -7.79 19.71 10.18
C VAL A 178 -7.55 20.19 11.60
N PRO A 179 -6.83 21.33 11.80
CA PRO A 179 -6.56 21.84 13.12
C PRO A 179 -7.81 22.51 13.75
N PRO A 180 -7.90 22.64 15.07
CA PRO A 180 -8.92 23.45 15.71
C PRO A 180 -8.65 24.96 15.52
N LEU A 181 -9.67 25.80 15.68
CA LEU A 181 -9.51 27.26 15.63
C LEU A 181 -8.69 27.82 16.80
N GLY A 182 -8.57 27.08 17.89
CA GLY A 182 -7.82 27.47 19.09
C GLY A 182 -7.06 26.30 19.68
N LYS A 183 -6.52 26.47 20.89
CA LYS A 183 -5.83 25.39 21.61
C LYS A 183 -6.79 24.27 21.96
N SER A 184 -6.45 23.04 21.63
CA SER A 184 -7.20 21.85 21.99
C SER A 184 -6.26 20.69 22.32
N HIS A 185 -6.67 19.85 23.28
CA HIS A 185 -6.02 18.59 23.63
C HIS A 185 -6.80 17.38 23.11
N ARG A 186 -7.81 17.61 22.25
CA ARG A 186 -8.66 16.56 21.69
C ARG A 186 -8.24 16.26 20.27
N VAL A 187 -8.09 14.98 19.95
CA VAL A 187 -7.80 14.49 18.61
C VAL A 187 -8.84 13.45 18.23
N ALA A 188 -9.44 13.58 17.05
CA ALA A 188 -10.24 12.56 16.42
C ALA A 188 -9.46 12.01 15.22
N VAL A 189 -9.43 10.67 15.08
CA VAL A 189 -8.59 9.96 14.11
C VAL A 189 -9.47 9.22 13.13
N TYR A 190 -9.14 9.31 11.84
CA TYR A 190 -9.92 8.74 10.73
C TYR A 190 -9.03 7.96 9.76
N GLU A 191 -9.61 7.01 9.06
CA GLU A 191 -8.90 6.25 8.03
C GLU A 191 -8.60 7.11 6.80
N ALA A 192 -9.55 7.92 6.33
CA ALA A 192 -9.39 8.74 5.15
C ALA A 192 -9.65 10.24 5.40
N CYS A 193 -9.04 11.10 4.56
CA CYS A 193 -9.20 12.55 4.65
C CYS A 193 -10.68 12.98 4.53
N ILE A 194 -11.44 12.34 3.63
CA ILE A 194 -12.85 12.64 3.43
C ILE A 194 -13.69 12.32 4.68
N ASP A 195 -13.34 11.26 5.43
CA ASP A 195 -14.04 10.88 6.66
C ASP A 195 -13.86 11.94 7.76
N ALA A 196 -12.66 12.55 7.83
CA ALA A 196 -12.40 13.68 8.73
C ALA A 196 -13.31 14.89 8.42
N LEU A 197 -13.48 15.20 7.13
CA LEU A 197 -14.37 16.29 6.68
C LEU A 197 -15.85 15.94 6.89
N ALA A 198 -16.24 14.68 6.63
CA ALA A 198 -17.59 14.20 6.85
C ALA A 198 -17.99 14.29 8.32
N HIS A 199 -17.11 13.85 9.22
CA HIS A 199 -17.33 13.96 10.66
C HIS A 199 -17.44 15.42 11.11
N MET A 200 -16.59 16.32 10.58
CA MET A 200 -16.68 17.74 10.89
C MET A 200 -18.03 18.33 10.43
N THR A 201 -18.54 17.88 9.28
CA THR A 201 -19.88 18.26 8.78
C THR A 201 -20.99 17.76 9.70
N LEU A 202 -20.92 16.52 10.20
CA LEU A 202 -21.89 15.95 11.13
C LEU A 202 -21.89 16.63 12.51
N GLU A 203 -20.76 17.23 12.88
CA GLU A 203 -20.62 18.03 14.10
C GLU A 203 -20.86 19.54 13.85
N ASP A 204 -21.62 19.90 12.82
CA ASP A 204 -21.96 21.29 12.48
C ASP A 204 -20.75 22.22 12.29
N GLY A 205 -19.67 21.70 11.71
CA GLY A 205 -18.47 22.47 11.41
C GLY A 205 -17.63 22.84 12.67
N ARG A 206 -17.84 22.18 13.81
CA ARG A 206 -17.10 22.49 15.03
C ARG A 206 -15.59 22.41 14.84
N THR A 207 -14.88 23.43 15.34
CA THR A 207 -13.41 23.57 15.26
C THR A 207 -12.77 23.41 16.64
N ASP A 208 -13.26 22.49 17.47
CA ASP A 208 -12.86 22.30 18.87
C ASP A 208 -11.80 21.21 19.08
N LYS A 209 -11.40 20.50 18.03
CA LYS A 209 -10.45 19.38 18.08
C LYS A 209 -9.65 19.24 16.79
N TYR A 210 -8.50 18.56 16.88
CA TYR A 210 -7.77 18.07 15.71
C TYR A 210 -8.53 16.92 15.06
N ARG A 211 -8.61 16.91 13.73
CA ARG A 211 -9.14 15.78 12.95
C ARG A 211 -8.06 15.25 12.03
N LEU A 212 -7.41 14.17 12.45
CA LEU A 212 -6.25 13.57 11.80
C LEU A 212 -6.68 12.39 10.92
N SER A 213 -6.26 12.41 9.67
CA SER A 213 -6.36 11.24 8.79
C SER A 213 -5.06 10.45 8.83
N LEU A 214 -5.14 9.14 9.09
CA LEU A 214 -3.96 8.26 9.09
C LEU A 214 -3.47 7.90 7.68
N GLY A 215 -4.16 8.33 6.64
CA GLY A 215 -3.91 7.84 5.30
C GLY A 215 -4.28 6.36 5.17
N CYS A 216 -3.91 5.71 4.09
CA CYS A 216 -4.25 4.30 3.89
C CYS A 216 -3.41 3.41 4.82
N LEU A 217 -3.92 3.05 6.00
CA LEU A 217 -3.30 2.10 6.95
C LEU A 217 -3.08 0.70 6.34
N LEU A 218 -3.80 0.38 5.27
CA LEU A 218 -3.78 -0.93 4.61
C LEU A 218 -2.43 -1.34 3.98
N TYR A 219 -1.46 -0.42 3.89
CA TYR A 219 -0.16 -0.70 3.27
C TYR A 219 1.01 -0.87 4.26
N THR A 220 0.82 -0.68 5.55
CA THR A 220 1.93 -0.65 6.51
C THR A 220 2.01 -1.83 7.46
N SER A 221 0.95 -2.62 7.60
CA SER A 221 1.02 -3.89 8.35
C SER A 221 -0.23 -4.72 8.06
N PRO A 222 -0.10 -6.00 7.69
CA PRO A 222 -1.27 -6.88 7.65
C PRO A 222 -1.83 -6.97 9.08
N SER A 223 -3.11 -6.61 9.23
CA SER A 223 -3.80 -6.80 10.50
C SER A 223 -3.77 -8.28 10.88
N PRO A 224 -3.55 -8.66 12.14
CA PRO A 224 -3.70 -10.04 12.59
C PRO A 224 -5.06 -10.66 12.26
N ARG A 225 -6.07 -9.84 11.93
CA ARG A 225 -7.41 -10.28 11.51
C ARG A 225 -7.53 -10.60 10.03
N ASP A 226 -6.63 -10.09 9.19
CA ASP A 226 -6.70 -10.33 7.73
C ASP A 226 -6.37 -11.78 7.35
N GLY A 227 -5.70 -12.53 8.25
CA GLY A 227 -5.46 -13.96 8.11
C GLY A 227 -6.63 -14.87 8.53
N LEU A 228 -7.70 -14.33 9.13
CA LEU A 228 -8.83 -15.12 9.67
C LEU A 228 -10.09 -15.08 8.79
N LEU A 229 -10.13 -14.26 7.74
CA LEU A 229 -11.32 -14.07 6.89
C LEU A 229 -11.24 -14.78 5.53
N SER A 230 -10.24 -15.62 5.29
CA SER A 230 -10.21 -16.52 4.13
C SER A 230 -10.48 -17.97 4.58
N ARG A 231 -11.71 -18.24 4.95
CA ARG A 231 -12.27 -19.59 4.96
C ARG A 231 -13.52 -19.62 4.09
#